data_24add14d6b8ddadbf751d3d4f05a7722
#
_entry.id   24add14d6b8ddadbf751d3d4f05a7722
#
_cell.length_a   1.000
_cell.length_b   1.000
_cell.length_c   1.000
_cell.angle_alpha   90.00
_cell.angle_beta   90.00
_cell.angle_gamma   90.00
#
_symmetry.space_group_name_H-M   'P 1'
#
loop_
_entity.id
_entity.type
_entity.pdbx_description
1 polymer ?
#
loop_
_entity_poly.entity_id
_entity_poly.type
_entity_poly.pdbx_seq_one_letter_code
_entity_poly.pdbx_strand_id
1 'polypeptide(L)'
;LELKRLQKKLGITFIYITHDQEEAINMSDRIVVMNQGQFEQIGTPDEIYNHPKTSYVATFVGNANILKGKVVEINGSYAQVQIGNDTVSVYTEEIVKVGEQLTLAVRSENILLDEAEMENVVEQNEAEGTGRHLHATVKEKNFAAGQLRVLLALSDGTELTASRFGMNANIQPGQQIKWYF
;
A
#
# COMPACT_ATOMS: atom_id res chain seq x y z
N LEU A 1 8.69 -0.19 24.96
CA LEU A 1 7.51 -0.27 25.86
C LEU A 1 7.80 0.30 27.25
N GLU A 2 8.99 0.15 27.84
CA GLU A 2 9.32 0.72 29.16
C GLU A 2 9.38 2.24 29.15
N LEU A 3 9.97 2.85 28.13
CA LEU A 3 10.00 4.31 27.97
C LEU A 3 8.61 4.92 27.92
N LYS A 4 7.68 4.32 27.19
CA LYS A 4 6.28 4.81 27.13
C LYS A 4 5.57 4.70 28.48
N ARG A 5 5.84 3.65 29.26
CA ARG A 5 5.33 3.50 30.61
C ARG A 5 5.89 4.56 31.57
N LEU A 6 7.20 4.81 31.45
CA LEU A 6 7.87 5.84 32.28
C LEU A 6 7.36 7.24 31.95
N GLN A 7 7.21 7.57 30.67
CA GLN A 7 6.64 8.83 30.19
C GLN A 7 5.24 9.06 30.80
N LYS A 8 4.36 8.05 30.68
CA LYS A 8 3.00 8.13 31.26
C LYS A 8 3.02 8.29 32.78
N LYS A 9 3.92 7.58 33.47
CA LYS A 9 4.02 7.65 34.93
C LYS A 9 4.52 9.02 35.41
N LEU A 10 5.41 9.65 34.65
CA LEU A 10 6.00 10.95 35.01
C LEU A 10 5.17 12.13 34.49
N GLY A 11 4.26 11.94 33.54
CA GLY A 11 3.45 12.99 32.93
C GLY A 11 4.28 14.00 32.12
N ILE A 12 5.42 13.59 31.58
CA ILE A 12 6.34 14.46 30.84
C ILE A 12 6.26 14.22 29.32
N THR A 13 6.66 15.21 28.55
CA THR A 13 6.76 15.10 27.09
C THR A 13 8.16 14.60 26.71
N PHE A 14 8.20 13.52 25.93
CA PHE A 14 9.42 13.06 25.27
C PHE A 14 9.43 13.48 23.81
N ILE A 15 10.58 13.95 23.33
CA ILE A 15 10.87 14.08 21.91
C ILE A 15 11.88 12.98 21.59
N TYR A 16 11.47 12.05 20.70
CA TYR A 16 12.29 10.92 20.31
C TYR A 16 12.59 10.99 18.80
N ILE A 17 13.86 10.98 18.46
CA ILE A 17 14.32 11.02 17.07
C ILE A 17 14.83 9.61 16.73
N THR A 18 14.21 9.00 15.73
CA THR A 18 14.58 7.67 15.26
C THR A 18 14.43 7.57 13.73
N HIS A 19 15.12 6.65 13.14
CA HIS A 19 14.91 6.21 11.77
C HIS A 19 14.12 4.87 11.73
N ASP A 20 13.83 4.29 12.88
CA ASP A 20 13.03 3.08 13.00
C ASP A 20 11.53 3.43 13.05
N GLN A 21 10.83 3.01 12.00
CA GLN A 21 9.42 3.31 11.80
C GLN A 21 8.53 2.55 12.79
N GLU A 22 8.89 1.30 13.11
CA GLU A 22 8.15 0.49 14.06
C GLU A 22 8.23 1.08 15.47
N GLU A 23 9.42 1.56 15.87
CA GLU A 23 9.57 2.29 17.12
C GLU A 23 8.71 3.55 17.16
N ALA A 24 8.75 4.37 16.10
CA ALA A 24 7.97 5.59 16.02
C ALA A 24 6.45 5.30 16.14
N ILE A 25 5.94 4.32 15.40
CA ILE A 25 4.52 3.95 15.41
C ILE A 25 4.09 3.41 16.77
N ASN A 26 4.90 2.54 17.39
CA ASN A 26 4.53 1.86 18.63
C ASN A 26 4.67 2.75 19.88
N MET A 27 5.58 3.73 19.86
CA MET A 27 5.93 4.51 21.05
C MET A 27 5.31 5.89 21.09
N SER A 28 5.00 6.49 19.95
CA SER A 28 4.59 7.89 19.89
C SER A 28 3.08 8.07 20.02
N ASP A 29 2.67 9.19 20.56
CA ASP A 29 1.29 9.68 20.51
C ASP A 29 1.10 10.57 19.26
N ARG A 30 2.19 11.22 18.81
CA ARG A 30 2.27 11.98 17.56
C ARG A 30 3.61 11.75 16.86
N ILE A 31 3.57 11.69 15.56
CA ILE A 31 4.74 11.49 14.70
C ILE A 31 4.91 12.72 13.80
N VAL A 32 6.15 13.14 13.64
CA VAL A 32 6.57 14.14 12.64
C VAL A 32 7.44 13.41 11.62
N VAL A 33 6.95 13.28 10.39
CA VAL A 33 7.77 12.77 9.27
C VAL A 33 8.51 13.95 8.65
N MET A 34 9.82 13.80 8.53
CA MET A 34 10.69 14.82 7.96
C MET A 34 11.41 14.29 6.72
N ASN A 35 11.57 15.15 5.73
CA ASN A 35 12.35 14.89 4.53
C ASN A 35 13.19 16.13 4.20
N GLN A 36 14.50 15.96 4.05
CA GLN A 36 15.45 17.05 3.73
C GLN A 36 15.28 18.31 4.60
N GLY A 37 15.02 18.11 5.91
CA GLY A 37 14.84 19.21 6.86
C GLY A 37 13.45 19.87 6.84
N GLN A 38 12.52 19.41 6.01
CA GLN A 38 11.15 19.90 5.93
C GLN A 38 10.19 18.92 6.56
N PHE A 39 9.07 19.42 7.10
CA PHE A 39 8.00 18.58 7.60
C PHE A 39 7.11 18.12 6.45
N GLU A 40 7.04 16.80 6.25
CA GLU A 40 6.14 16.18 5.26
C GLU A 40 4.73 15.99 5.83
N GLN A 41 4.64 15.46 7.04
CA GLN A 41 3.37 15.25 7.72
C GLN A 41 3.56 15.20 9.23
N ILE A 42 2.56 15.72 9.95
CA ILE A 42 2.44 15.60 11.41
C ILE A 42 1.08 15.00 11.72
N GLY A 43 1.05 13.93 12.51
CA GLY A 43 -0.20 13.25 12.85
C GLY A 43 -0.02 12.18 13.92
N THR A 44 -1.10 11.51 14.25
CA THR A 44 -1.09 10.27 15.04
C THR A 44 -0.46 9.13 14.22
N PRO A 45 -0.02 8.03 14.86
CA PRO A 45 0.46 6.85 14.12
C PRO A 45 -0.53 6.35 13.06
N ASP A 46 -1.82 6.35 13.37
CA ASP A 46 -2.88 5.95 12.45
C ASP A 46 -2.98 6.88 11.23
N GLU A 47 -3.00 8.20 11.45
CA GLU A 47 -3.03 9.19 10.35
C GLU A 47 -1.80 9.09 9.45
N ILE A 48 -0.62 8.87 10.02
CA ILE A 48 0.63 8.74 9.25
C ILE A 48 0.62 7.45 8.41
N TYR A 49 0.10 6.36 8.97
CA TYR A 49 0.11 5.05 8.31
C TYR A 49 -1.03 4.90 7.30
N ASN A 50 -2.26 5.21 7.70
CA ASN A 50 -3.46 4.97 6.90
C ASN A 50 -3.85 6.13 5.98
N HIS A 51 -3.45 7.37 6.34
CA HIS A 51 -3.78 8.59 5.59
C HIS A 51 -2.52 9.40 5.24
N PRO A 52 -1.53 8.80 4.51
CA PRO A 52 -0.32 9.52 4.13
C PRO A 52 -0.65 10.66 3.15
N LYS A 53 -0.13 11.86 3.44
CA LYS A 53 -0.39 13.05 2.61
C LYS A 53 0.50 13.15 1.37
N THR A 54 1.65 12.45 1.38
CA THR A 54 2.58 12.45 0.26
C THR A 54 3.06 11.04 -0.06
N SER A 55 3.49 10.83 -1.29
CA SER A 55 4.11 9.56 -1.70
C SER A 55 5.36 9.24 -0.87
N TYR A 56 6.08 10.28 -0.43
CA TYR A 56 7.22 10.10 0.47
C TYR A 56 6.79 9.47 1.80
N VAL A 57 5.76 10.01 2.45
CA VAL A 57 5.24 9.44 3.71
C VAL A 57 4.75 8.02 3.50
N ALA A 58 4.00 7.75 2.43
CA ALA A 58 3.49 6.43 2.11
C ALA A 58 4.59 5.39 1.92
N THR A 59 5.67 5.74 1.21
CA THR A 59 6.81 4.83 0.96
C THR A 59 7.74 4.73 2.16
N PHE A 60 7.99 5.84 2.85
CA PHE A 60 8.88 5.86 4.00
C PHE A 60 8.24 5.12 5.18
N VAL A 61 6.93 5.30 5.44
CA VAL A 61 6.24 4.65 6.54
C VAL A 61 5.37 3.49 6.00
N GLY A 62 5.91 2.26 6.06
CA GLY A 62 5.19 1.02 5.71
C GLY A 62 5.34 0.56 4.25
N ASN A 63 6.39 0.98 3.55
CA ASN A 63 6.80 0.42 2.24
C ASN A 63 5.66 0.31 1.20
N ALA A 64 4.88 1.38 1.03
CA ALA A 64 3.82 1.38 0.04
C ALA A 64 4.38 1.41 -1.39
N ASN A 65 3.75 0.67 -2.27
CA ASN A 65 3.93 0.79 -3.71
C ASN A 65 3.23 2.06 -4.20
N ILE A 66 3.89 2.81 -5.06
CA ILE A 66 3.31 4.01 -5.67
C ILE A 66 2.95 3.71 -7.11
N LEU A 67 1.65 3.71 -7.40
CA LEU A 67 1.11 3.50 -8.73
C LEU A 67 0.61 4.83 -9.29
N LYS A 68 0.81 5.05 -10.58
CA LYS A 68 0.25 6.18 -11.30
C LYS A 68 -0.80 5.69 -12.27
N GLY A 69 -1.97 6.31 -12.24
CA GLY A 69 -3.04 5.94 -13.13
C GLY A 69 -3.82 7.16 -13.62
N LYS A 70 -4.54 7.00 -14.70
CA LYS A 70 -5.37 8.04 -15.31
C LYS A 70 -6.83 7.74 -15.06
N VAL A 71 -7.59 8.70 -14.57
CA VAL A 71 -9.05 8.59 -14.44
C VAL A 71 -9.69 8.50 -15.81
N VAL A 72 -10.40 7.42 -16.10
CA VAL A 72 -11.10 7.20 -17.36
C VAL A 72 -12.62 7.34 -17.24
N GLU A 73 -13.17 7.09 -16.07
CA GLU A 73 -14.60 7.20 -15.77
C GLU A 73 -14.81 7.52 -14.30
N ILE A 74 -15.95 8.13 -13.96
CA ILE A 74 -16.33 8.45 -12.57
C ILE A 74 -17.77 7.96 -12.35
N ASN A 75 -17.96 7.14 -11.32
CA ASN A 75 -19.25 6.57 -10.93
C ASN A 75 -19.51 6.84 -9.44
N GLY A 76 -20.15 7.98 -9.14
CA GLY A 76 -20.38 8.44 -7.77
C GLY A 76 -19.05 8.72 -7.05
N SER A 77 -18.80 8.01 -5.94
CA SER A 77 -17.55 8.10 -5.17
C SER A 77 -16.45 7.15 -5.66
N TYR A 78 -16.65 6.50 -6.82
CA TYR A 78 -15.67 5.61 -7.41
C TYR A 78 -15.12 6.18 -8.70
N ALA A 79 -13.81 6.21 -8.85
CA ALA A 79 -13.12 6.54 -10.08
C ALA A 79 -12.60 5.25 -10.72
N GLN A 80 -12.84 5.08 -12.02
CA GLN A 80 -12.17 4.07 -12.82
C GLN A 80 -10.82 4.60 -13.25
N VAL A 81 -9.76 3.95 -12.78
CA VAL A 81 -8.38 4.39 -12.97
C VAL A 81 -7.64 3.39 -13.84
N GLN A 82 -7.15 3.86 -14.98
CA GLN A 82 -6.30 3.06 -15.87
C GLN A 82 -4.86 3.06 -15.38
N ILE A 83 -4.32 1.86 -15.15
CA ILE A 83 -2.93 1.60 -14.76
C ILE A 83 -2.35 0.61 -15.76
N GLY A 84 -1.39 1.04 -16.59
CA GLY A 84 -0.93 0.22 -17.70
C GLY A 84 -2.07 -0.13 -18.66
N ASN A 85 -2.30 -1.42 -18.88
CA ASN A 85 -3.37 -1.94 -19.74
C ASN A 85 -4.67 -2.25 -18.99
N ASP A 86 -4.67 -2.17 -17.67
CA ASP A 86 -5.80 -2.56 -16.83
C ASP A 86 -6.53 -1.34 -16.28
N THR A 87 -7.76 -1.55 -15.83
CA THR A 87 -8.57 -0.51 -15.18
C THR A 87 -9.09 -1.04 -13.85
N VAL A 88 -8.93 -0.23 -12.80
CA VAL A 88 -9.40 -0.56 -11.45
C VAL A 88 -10.37 0.49 -10.94
N SER A 89 -11.29 0.05 -10.10
CA SER A 89 -12.22 0.94 -9.41
C SER A 89 -11.61 1.37 -8.07
N VAL A 90 -11.44 2.65 -7.88
CA VAL A 90 -10.84 3.26 -6.69
C VAL A 90 -11.87 4.15 -6.01
N TYR A 91 -12.11 3.92 -4.72
CA TYR A 91 -12.90 4.85 -3.92
C TYR A 91 -12.12 6.13 -3.65
N THR A 92 -12.77 7.27 -3.80
CA THR A 92 -12.17 8.58 -3.49
C THR A 92 -13.19 9.51 -2.86
N GLU A 93 -12.77 10.21 -1.82
CA GLU A 93 -13.52 11.30 -1.19
C GLU A 93 -13.18 12.65 -1.84
N GLU A 94 -12.10 12.70 -2.62
CA GLU A 94 -11.68 13.89 -3.34
C GLU A 94 -12.44 14.05 -4.65
N ILE A 95 -12.63 15.29 -5.07
CA ILE A 95 -13.23 15.61 -6.36
C ILE A 95 -12.17 15.43 -7.44
N VAL A 96 -12.27 14.34 -8.18
CA VAL A 96 -11.38 14.02 -9.30
C VAL A 96 -12.10 14.26 -10.65
N LYS A 97 -11.34 14.38 -11.72
CA LYS A 97 -11.86 14.61 -13.08
C LYS A 97 -11.39 13.54 -14.04
N VAL A 98 -12.23 13.20 -15.01
CA VAL A 98 -11.82 12.33 -16.13
C VAL A 98 -10.63 12.96 -16.86
N GLY A 99 -9.60 12.14 -17.08
CA GLY A 99 -8.33 12.55 -17.66
C GLY A 99 -7.26 12.96 -16.64
N GLU A 100 -7.62 13.11 -15.37
CA GLU A 100 -6.68 13.45 -14.29
C GLU A 100 -5.74 12.29 -13.99
N GLN A 101 -4.49 12.63 -13.64
CA GLN A 101 -3.49 11.65 -13.17
C GLN A 101 -3.61 11.51 -11.67
N LEU A 102 -3.82 10.31 -11.21
CA LEU A 102 -3.83 9.97 -9.79
C LEU A 102 -2.56 9.23 -9.39
N THR A 103 -2.17 9.45 -8.14
CA THR A 103 -1.12 8.67 -7.48
C THR A 103 -1.76 7.83 -6.39
N LEU A 104 -1.65 6.51 -6.51
CA LEU A 104 -2.20 5.55 -5.56
C LEU A 104 -1.07 4.97 -4.72
N ALA A 105 -1.26 4.94 -3.42
CA ALA A 105 -0.34 4.28 -2.49
C ALA A 105 -0.96 2.95 -2.05
N VAL A 106 -0.36 1.84 -2.44
CA VAL A 106 -0.84 0.49 -2.13
C VAL A 106 0.15 -0.21 -1.23
N ARG A 107 -0.26 -0.59 -0.04
CA ARG A 107 0.58 -1.33 0.90
C ARG A 107 0.92 -2.70 0.36
N SER A 108 2.17 -3.13 0.53
CA SER A 108 2.63 -4.43 0.02
C SER A 108 1.88 -5.62 0.62
N GLU A 109 1.45 -5.50 1.86
CA GLU A 109 0.66 -6.51 2.59
C GLU A 109 -0.82 -6.55 2.18
N ASN A 110 -1.32 -5.47 1.56
CA ASN A 110 -2.70 -5.40 1.06
C ASN A 110 -2.83 -5.92 -0.37
N ILE A 111 -1.70 -6.24 -1.03
CA ILE A 111 -1.73 -6.84 -2.36
C ILE A 111 -2.04 -8.32 -2.22
N LEU A 112 -3.15 -8.73 -2.79
CA LEU A 112 -3.59 -10.10 -2.86
C LEU A 112 -3.26 -10.64 -4.25
N LEU A 113 -2.62 -11.80 -4.29
CA LEU A 113 -2.23 -12.49 -5.52
C LEU A 113 -3.25 -13.60 -5.77
N ASP A 114 -3.81 -13.64 -6.98
CA ASP A 114 -4.70 -14.71 -7.39
C ASP A 114 -3.86 -15.98 -7.64
N GLU A 115 -3.78 -16.80 -6.61
CA GLU A 115 -3.37 -18.18 -6.74
C GLU A 115 -4.64 -18.97 -7.09
N ALA A 116 -4.61 -19.85 -8.06
CA ALA A 116 -5.76 -20.62 -8.59
C ALA A 116 -6.64 -21.38 -7.55
N GLU A 117 -6.34 -21.26 -6.28
CA GLU A 117 -7.11 -21.81 -5.15
C GLU A 117 -8.12 -20.80 -4.55
N MET A 118 -8.15 -19.54 -5.00
CA MET A 118 -9.10 -18.51 -4.50
C MET A 118 -10.33 -18.33 -5.41
N GLU A 119 -10.66 -19.30 -6.26
CA GLU A 119 -11.86 -19.28 -7.13
C GLU A 119 -13.17 -18.97 -6.36
N ASN A 120 -13.23 -19.29 -5.07
CA ASN A 120 -14.44 -19.10 -4.25
C ASN A 120 -14.62 -17.68 -3.67
N VAL A 121 -13.59 -16.82 -3.70
CA VAL A 121 -13.68 -15.44 -3.15
C VAL A 121 -13.95 -14.45 -4.29
N VAL A 122 -13.49 -14.76 -5.49
CA VAL A 122 -13.59 -13.89 -6.67
C VAL A 122 -15.01 -13.82 -7.21
N GLU A 123 -15.75 -14.95 -7.25
CA GLU A 123 -17.13 -14.97 -7.76
C GLU A 123 -18.12 -14.09 -6.97
N GLN A 124 -17.88 -13.86 -5.67
CA GLN A 124 -18.77 -13.00 -4.88
C GLN A 124 -18.56 -11.50 -5.14
N ASN A 125 -17.39 -11.09 -5.64
CA ASN A 125 -17.08 -9.70 -5.93
C ASN A 125 -17.27 -9.31 -7.41
N GLU A 126 -17.29 -10.26 -8.34
CA GLU A 126 -17.61 -9.99 -9.75
C GLU A 126 -19.07 -9.62 -9.99
N ALA A 127 -19.98 -9.98 -9.07
CA ALA A 127 -21.40 -9.65 -9.16
C ALA A 127 -21.70 -8.14 -9.06
N GLU A 128 -20.75 -7.31 -8.62
CA GLU A 128 -20.92 -5.85 -8.54
C GLU A 128 -20.25 -5.06 -9.69
N GLY A 129 -19.72 -5.73 -10.71
CA GLY A 129 -19.27 -5.07 -11.96
C GLY A 129 -18.02 -4.20 -11.84
N THR A 130 -17.24 -4.32 -10.78
CA THR A 130 -16.01 -3.56 -10.59
C THR A 130 -14.80 -4.46 -10.83
N GLY A 131 -14.20 -4.35 -12.02
CA GLY A 131 -12.91 -4.99 -12.30
C GLY A 131 -11.85 -4.44 -11.32
N ARG A 132 -11.45 -5.23 -10.34
CA ARG A 132 -10.43 -4.89 -9.34
C ARG A 132 -9.12 -5.62 -9.60
N HIS A 133 -9.00 -6.30 -10.73
CA HIS A 133 -7.84 -7.11 -11.04
C HIS A 133 -6.90 -6.37 -11.97
N LEU A 134 -5.64 -6.43 -11.63
CA LEU A 134 -4.54 -5.96 -12.46
C LEU A 134 -3.68 -7.16 -12.84
N HIS A 135 -3.10 -7.14 -14.04
CA HIS A 135 -2.21 -8.19 -14.51
C HIS A 135 -0.76 -7.80 -14.25
N ALA A 136 0.03 -8.77 -13.82
CA ALA A 136 1.45 -8.58 -13.60
C ALA A 136 2.25 -9.83 -13.95
N THR A 137 3.54 -9.63 -14.25
CA THR A 137 4.52 -10.71 -14.39
C THR A 137 5.33 -10.82 -13.12
N VAL A 138 5.43 -12.00 -12.56
CA VAL A 138 6.31 -12.28 -11.43
C VAL A 138 7.76 -12.17 -11.87
N LYS A 139 8.52 -11.27 -11.25
CA LYS A 139 9.96 -11.10 -11.49
C LYS A 139 10.81 -11.93 -10.54
N GLU A 140 10.54 -11.78 -9.28
CA GLU A 140 11.30 -12.42 -8.21
C GLU A 140 10.38 -12.88 -7.07
N LYS A 141 10.86 -13.90 -6.36
CA LYS A 141 10.21 -14.43 -5.18
C LYS A 141 11.27 -14.67 -4.11
N ASN A 142 11.16 -13.97 -3.00
CA ASN A 142 12.09 -14.04 -1.90
C ASN A 142 11.36 -14.33 -0.59
N PHE A 143 11.96 -15.17 0.25
CA PHE A 143 11.45 -15.44 1.59
C PHE A 143 12.49 -15.02 2.63
N ALA A 144 12.13 -14.09 3.49
CA ALA A 144 12.99 -13.61 4.56
C ALA A 144 12.17 -13.23 5.80
N ALA A 145 12.68 -13.52 6.98
CA ALA A 145 12.10 -13.16 8.27
C ALA A 145 10.61 -13.56 8.42
N GLY A 146 10.22 -14.73 7.88
CA GLY A 146 8.84 -15.21 7.96
C GLY A 146 7.87 -14.58 6.95
N GLN A 147 8.36 -13.70 6.09
CA GLN A 147 7.57 -13.06 5.04
C GLN A 147 7.99 -13.52 3.65
N LEU A 148 7.01 -13.85 2.83
CA LEU A 148 7.18 -14.00 1.40
C LEU A 148 7.07 -12.62 0.75
N ARG A 149 8.06 -12.24 -0.06
CA ARG A 149 8.04 -11.04 -0.90
C ARG A 149 8.07 -11.45 -2.35
N VAL A 150 7.14 -10.93 -3.13
CA VAL A 150 7.02 -11.18 -4.56
C VAL A 150 7.16 -9.85 -5.30
N LEU A 151 8.18 -9.73 -6.13
CA LEU A 151 8.35 -8.59 -7.03
C LEU A 151 7.55 -8.84 -8.29
N LEU A 152 6.67 -7.92 -8.63
CA LEU A 152 5.78 -7.94 -9.77
C LEU A 152 6.14 -6.80 -10.72
N ALA A 153 5.99 -7.02 -12.03
CA ALA A 153 6.06 -5.98 -13.03
C ALA A 153 4.75 -5.88 -13.80
N LEU A 154 4.22 -4.67 -13.89
CA LEU A 154 3.05 -4.32 -14.69
C LEU A 154 3.42 -4.20 -16.19
N SER A 155 2.40 -4.09 -17.04
CA SER A 155 2.57 -3.97 -18.49
C SER A 155 3.30 -2.69 -18.93
N ASP A 156 3.27 -1.65 -18.13
CA ASP A 156 3.97 -0.38 -18.37
C ASP A 156 5.40 -0.34 -17.81
N GLY A 157 5.86 -1.45 -17.20
CA GLY A 157 7.18 -1.58 -16.57
C GLY A 157 7.23 -1.10 -15.13
N THR A 158 6.12 -0.66 -14.55
CA THR A 158 6.05 -0.32 -13.12
C THR A 158 6.29 -1.58 -12.29
N GLU A 159 7.19 -1.51 -11.32
CA GLU A 159 7.45 -2.60 -10.39
C GLU A 159 6.75 -2.34 -9.06
N LEU A 160 6.25 -3.40 -8.44
CA LEU A 160 5.62 -3.37 -7.13
C LEU A 160 5.96 -4.64 -6.35
N THR A 161 5.94 -4.53 -5.04
CA THR A 161 6.19 -5.63 -4.13
C THR A 161 4.92 -6.01 -3.40
N ALA A 162 4.53 -7.28 -3.48
CA ALA A 162 3.55 -7.89 -2.60
C ALA A 162 4.26 -8.61 -1.46
N SER A 163 3.71 -8.54 -0.24
CA SER A 163 4.25 -9.26 0.91
C SER A 163 3.15 -9.95 1.70
N ARG A 164 3.42 -11.20 2.14
CA ARG A 164 2.49 -11.96 2.99
C ARG A 164 3.25 -12.83 3.98
N PHE A 165 2.62 -13.12 5.09
CA PHE A 165 3.16 -14.10 6.02
C PHE A 165 2.95 -15.53 5.50
N GLY A 166 3.98 -16.40 5.68
CA GLY A 166 3.94 -17.79 5.27
C GLY A 166 4.69 -18.09 3.98
N MET A 167 4.99 -19.38 3.76
CA MET A 167 5.83 -19.84 2.63
C MET A 167 5.04 -20.35 1.42
N ASN A 168 3.74 -20.57 1.56
CA ASN A 168 2.94 -21.26 0.54
C ASN A 168 2.44 -20.29 -0.53
N ALA A 169 3.22 -20.17 -1.59
CA ALA A 169 2.73 -19.63 -2.85
C ALA A 169 3.30 -20.46 -3.99
N ASN A 170 2.43 -21.06 -4.79
CA ASN A 170 2.79 -21.77 -6.03
C ASN A 170 3.18 -20.82 -7.18
N ILE A 171 3.69 -19.65 -6.83
CA ILE A 171 4.04 -18.58 -7.75
C ILE A 171 5.49 -18.76 -8.17
N GLN A 172 5.77 -18.68 -9.48
CA GLN A 172 7.09 -18.82 -10.04
C GLN A 172 7.51 -17.58 -10.85
N PRO A 173 8.79 -17.19 -10.85
CA PRO A 173 9.30 -16.15 -11.75
C PRO A 173 8.94 -16.43 -13.21
N GLY A 174 8.52 -15.39 -13.94
CA GLY A 174 8.03 -15.48 -15.32
C GLY A 174 6.54 -15.75 -15.46
N GLN A 175 5.85 -16.14 -14.39
CA GLN A 175 4.41 -16.39 -14.39
C GLN A 175 3.61 -15.09 -14.53
N GLN A 176 2.56 -15.12 -15.34
CA GLN A 176 1.52 -14.09 -15.38
C GLN A 176 0.51 -14.37 -14.27
N ILE A 177 0.21 -13.36 -13.48
CA ILE A 177 -0.77 -13.46 -12.39
C ILE A 177 -1.74 -12.28 -12.41
N LYS A 178 -2.91 -12.49 -11.83
CA LYS A 178 -3.83 -11.42 -11.45
C LYS A 178 -3.57 -11.02 -10.00
N TRP A 179 -3.75 -9.76 -9.70
CA TRP A 179 -3.66 -9.26 -8.35
C TRP A 179 -4.68 -8.15 -8.10
N TYR A 180 -4.99 -7.88 -6.85
CA TYR A 180 -5.96 -6.85 -6.45
C TYR A 180 -5.58 -6.26 -5.08
N PHE A 181 -6.20 -5.16 -4.71
CA PHE A 181 -5.98 -4.45 -3.44
C PHE A 181 -7.26 -3.75 -2.96
#